data_870f9c81169b1b211bf7ae70a852d7a7
#
_entry.id   870f9c81169b1b211bf7ae70a852d7a7
#
_cell.length_a   1.000
_cell.length_b   1.000
_cell.length_c   1.000
_cell.angle_alpha   90.00
_cell.angle_beta   90.00
_cell.angle_gamma   90.00
#
_symmetry.space_group_name_H-M   'P 1'
#
loop_
_entity.id
_entity.type
_entity.pdbx_description
1 polymer ?
#
loop_
_entity_poly.entity_id
_entity_poly.type
_entity_poly.pdbx_seq_one_letter_code
_entity_poly.pdbx_strand_id
1 'polypeptide(L)'
;MKKIRIIIASALILSLALSTSLSAQNGRTTGQNQNYLSTGMPILLISPDAIASGMGDAGAASLPDSYSAHWNNAKFAFIDGNLCFSTTYTPWLRHLGVGDMNLLYLGGYYRINNRSTAAASLTYFSLGEIQSTDVEGNPLGIMNPNEFAFDLTYAMKLNDELSLGATGRFIQSDLTNGQILSDGSSYVTTKPARSLAADIGLYWQHPIDKEQDFALGAFISNMGAKLSYSDDDTKKEFLPTNLRVGGRYTNRLDEYNEISVLLDLNKLLVPTPPTTIGDETYSNYYRNMTEYYQTGVMRGVIQSFYDAPGGMTEELHEVQISAGAEYWYKQTLAARAGYFFEHNTKGGRQYATFGFGLRFNVMQFDLAYLVPTTSFSSNPLTNTVRISLTVNLKPSRPTPVINS
;
A
#
# COMPACT_ATOMS: atom_id res chain seq x y z
N MET A 1 17.88 -21.65 28.71
CA MET A 1 17.42 -22.82 27.92
C MET A 1 16.00 -22.68 27.37
N LYS A 2 15.03 -22.10 28.08
CA LYS A 2 13.67 -21.86 27.52
C LYS A 2 13.67 -20.82 26.38
N LYS A 3 14.43 -19.73 26.51
CA LYS A 3 14.53 -18.65 25.46
C LYS A 3 15.09 -19.18 24.13
N ILE A 4 16.09 -20.09 24.16
CA ILE A 4 16.65 -20.71 22.94
C ILE A 4 15.64 -21.66 22.27
N ARG A 5 14.77 -22.34 23.03
CA ARG A 5 13.74 -23.20 22.44
C ARG A 5 12.63 -22.44 21.71
N ILE A 6 12.31 -21.22 22.15
CA ILE A 6 11.32 -20.36 21.49
C ILE A 6 11.91 -19.81 20.18
N ILE A 7 13.18 -19.38 20.15
CA ILE A 7 13.86 -18.91 18.94
C ILE A 7 13.97 -20.03 17.90
N ILE A 8 14.30 -21.26 18.34
CA ILE A 8 14.37 -22.43 17.45
C ILE A 8 12.97 -22.80 16.94
N ALA A 9 11.92 -22.70 17.77
CA ALA A 9 10.54 -22.93 17.34
C ALA A 9 10.06 -21.87 16.34
N SER A 10 10.38 -20.59 16.54
CA SER A 10 10.04 -19.52 15.60
C SER A 10 10.80 -19.69 14.27
N ALA A 11 12.06 -20.06 14.32
CA ALA A 11 12.86 -20.34 13.11
C ALA A 11 12.37 -21.61 12.38
N LEU A 12 11.89 -22.63 13.11
CA LEU A 12 11.31 -23.83 12.51
C LEU A 12 9.94 -23.54 11.85
N ILE A 13 9.10 -22.69 12.46
CA ILE A 13 7.82 -22.29 11.87
C ILE A 13 8.09 -21.45 10.60
N LEU A 14 9.10 -20.57 10.61
CA LEU A 14 9.49 -19.80 9.44
C LEU A 14 10.09 -20.71 8.34
N SER A 15 10.85 -21.75 8.71
CA SER A 15 11.40 -22.72 7.75
C SER A 15 10.35 -23.69 7.20
N LEU A 16 9.32 -24.04 7.97
CA LEU A 16 8.18 -24.82 7.46
C LEU A 16 7.30 -24.00 6.49
N ALA A 17 7.15 -22.70 6.72
CA ALA A 17 6.45 -21.81 5.77
C ALA A 17 7.23 -21.63 4.46
N LEU A 18 8.56 -21.77 4.48
CA LEU A 18 9.43 -21.67 3.31
C LEU A 18 9.60 -22.99 2.54
N SER A 19 9.16 -24.12 3.10
CA SER A 19 9.26 -25.44 2.45
C SER A 19 8.04 -25.83 1.62
N THR A 20 7.02 -24.99 1.48
CA THR A 20 6.03 -25.17 0.42
C THR A 20 6.74 -24.96 -0.90
N SER A 21 7.00 -26.09 -1.56
CA SER A 21 7.62 -26.28 -2.87
C SER A 21 7.52 -25.04 -3.75
N LEU A 22 8.65 -24.38 -4.03
CA LEU A 22 8.88 -23.57 -5.20
C LEU A 22 8.76 -24.47 -6.44
N SER A 23 7.56 -24.97 -6.71
CA SER A 23 7.21 -25.45 -8.02
C SER A 23 7.11 -24.22 -8.89
N ALA A 24 8.21 -23.89 -9.58
CA ALA A 24 8.15 -23.04 -10.75
C ALA A 24 7.16 -23.70 -11.72
N GLN A 25 5.88 -23.41 -11.55
CA GLN A 25 4.89 -23.74 -12.55
C GLN A 25 5.24 -22.92 -13.80
N ASN A 26 5.83 -23.58 -14.79
CA ASN A 26 5.81 -23.16 -16.18
C ASN A 26 4.35 -23.18 -16.70
N GLY A 27 3.44 -22.49 -16.01
CA GLY A 27 2.11 -22.19 -16.48
C GLY A 27 2.22 -21.12 -17.56
N ARG A 28 2.17 -21.51 -18.82
CA ARG A 28 1.69 -20.61 -19.86
C ARG A 28 0.33 -20.12 -19.40
N THR A 29 0.26 -18.92 -18.86
CA THR A 29 -0.99 -18.23 -18.57
C THR A 29 -1.62 -17.95 -19.93
N THR A 30 -2.60 -18.76 -20.30
CA THR A 30 -3.34 -18.61 -21.57
C THR A 30 -4.32 -17.43 -21.52
N GLY A 31 -4.22 -16.52 -20.55
CA GLY A 31 -5.11 -15.35 -20.41
C GLY A 31 -6.56 -15.67 -20.04
N GLN A 32 -6.96 -16.92 -20.08
CA GLN A 32 -8.36 -17.34 -19.97
C GLN A 32 -8.93 -17.39 -18.55
N ASN A 33 -8.11 -17.21 -17.51
CA ASN A 33 -8.55 -17.28 -16.10
C ASN A 33 -8.01 -16.13 -15.25
N GLN A 34 -7.67 -15.00 -15.85
CA GLN A 34 -7.20 -13.83 -15.13
C GLN A 34 -8.36 -12.85 -14.96
N ASN A 35 -8.79 -12.63 -13.74
CA ASN A 35 -9.83 -11.68 -13.39
C ASN A 35 -9.26 -10.64 -12.43
N TYR A 36 -8.64 -9.60 -12.98
CA TYR A 36 -8.04 -8.53 -12.20
C TYR A 36 -9.09 -7.54 -11.72
N LEU A 37 -8.96 -7.11 -10.47
CA LEU A 37 -9.73 -5.98 -9.95
C LEU A 37 -9.15 -4.67 -10.52
N SER A 38 -9.92 -3.99 -11.37
CA SER A 38 -9.52 -2.71 -11.96
C SER A 38 -10.05 -1.55 -11.11
N THR A 39 -9.18 -0.56 -10.88
CA THR A 39 -9.53 0.63 -10.12
C THR A 39 -8.91 1.86 -10.75
N GLY A 40 -9.58 3.00 -10.62
CA GLY A 40 -8.97 4.29 -10.93
C GLY A 40 -7.89 4.65 -9.92
N MET A 41 -6.83 5.32 -10.37
CA MET A 41 -5.71 5.81 -9.54
C MET A 41 -5.06 4.73 -8.64
N PRO A 42 -4.53 3.64 -9.20
CA PRO A 42 -3.94 2.54 -8.44
C PRO A 42 -2.70 2.94 -7.63
N ILE A 43 -2.12 4.12 -7.87
CA ILE A 43 -0.98 4.64 -7.10
C ILE A 43 -1.29 4.77 -5.60
N LEU A 44 -2.56 4.91 -5.23
CA LEU A 44 -3.00 4.98 -3.83
C LEU A 44 -2.72 3.69 -3.05
N LEU A 45 -2.44 2.58 -3.73
CA LEU A 45 -2.05 1.29 -3.13
C LEU A 45 -0.53 1.09 -3.08
N ILE A 46 0.23 1.94 -3.76
CA ILE A 46 1.69 1.80 -3.80
C ILE A 46 2.28 2.27 -2.48
N SER A 47 3.15 1.44 -1.92
CA SER A 47 3.90 1.77 -0.70
C SER A 47 4.68 3.08 -0.86
N PRO A 48 4.44 4.09 -0.02
CA PRO A 48 5.08 5.40 -0.16
C PRO A 48 6.46 5.50 0.50
N ASP A 49 6.87 4.51 1.31
CA ASP A 49 8.04 4.61 2.17
C ASP A 49 8.95 3.37 2.14
N ALA A 50 10.19 3.55 2.58
CA ALA A 50 11.19 2.49 2.63
C ALA A 50 11.07 1.60 3.89
N ILE A 51 10.37 2.03 4.93
CA ILE A 51 10.26 1.27 6.19
C ILE A 51 9.37 0.06 5.97
N ALA A 52 8.08 0.28 5.65
CA ALA A 52 7.15 -0.81 5.41
C ALA A 52 7.47 -1.58 4.12
N SER A 53 7.97 -0.90 3.08
CA SER A 53 8.45 -1.58 1.87
C SER A 53 9.57 -2.58 2.15
N GLY A 54 10.47 -2.26 3.07
CA GLY A 54 11.51 -3.19 3.49
C GLY A 54 10.99 -4.42 4.24
N MET A 55 9.72 -4.39 4.67
CA MET A 55 9.02 -5.43 5.41
C MET A 55 7.89 -6.10 4.59
N GLY A 56 8.00 -6.15 3.25
CA GLY A 56 7.00 -6.79 2.39
C GLY A 56 5.68 -6.01 2.33
N ASP A 57 5.70 -4.69 2.51
CA ASP A 57 4.53 -3.82 2.59
C ASP A 57 3.60 -4.15 3.78
N ALA A 58 4.15 -4.67 4.89
CA ALA A 58 3.45 -4.87 6.14
C ALA A 58 3.48 -3.59 6.98
N GLY A 59 2.33 -2.96 7.19
CA GLY A 59 2.24 -1.65 7.85
C GLY A 59 1.02 -1.42 8.74
N ALA A 60 0.02 -2.33 8.74
CA ALA A 60 -1.23 -2.16 9.51
C ALA A 60 -0.98 -1.98 11.00
N ALA A 61 -0.04 -2.76 11.55
CA ALA A 61 0.32 -2.75 12.95
C ALA A 61 1.81 -2.46 13.20
N SER A 62 2.57 -2.01 12.18
CA SER A 62 3.97 -1.59 12.34
C SER A 62 4.12 -0.51 13.42
N LEU A 63 5.33 -0.31 13.91
CA LEU A 63 5.61 0.79 14.85
C LEU A 63 5.09 2.12 14.28
N PRO A 64 4.50 2.99 15.13
CA PRO A 64 4.04 4.31 14.70
C PRO A 64 5.18 5.13 14.10
N ASP A 65 4.97 5.68 12.93
CA ASP A 65 5.93 6.48 12.17
C ASP A 65 5.25 7.60 11.38
N SER A 66 6.02 8.41 10.66
CA SER A 66 5.51 9.53 9.87
C SER A 66 4.74 9.12 8.61
N TYR A 67 4.80 7.84 8.22
CA TYR A 67 4.11 7.27 7.06
C TYR A 67 2.80 6.56 7.45
N SER A 68 2.43 6.62 8.72
CA SER A 68 1.24 5.97 9.28
C SER A 68 -0.08 6.40 8.61
N ALA A 69 -0.14 7.57 7.95
CA ALA A 69 -1.31 8.01 7.19
C ALA A 69 -1.70 7.00 6.09
N HIS A 70 -0.73 6.37 5.42
CA HIS A 70 -0.96 5.39 4.35
C HIS A 70 -1.28 4.00 4.88
N TRP A 71 -0.66 3.59 6.00
CA TRP A 71 -0.71 2.21 6.48
C TRP A 71 -1.82 1.95 7.49
N ASN A 72 -1.93 2.82 8.48
CA ASN A 72 -3.00 2.87 9.48
C ASN A 72 -2.88 4.19 10.25
N ASN A 73 -3.77 5.09 9.97
CA ASN A 73 -3.75 6.44 10.52
C ASN A 73 -3.94 6.50 12.05
N ALA A 74 -4.56 5.48 12.67
CA ALA A 74 -4.73 5.42 14.11
C ALA A 74 -3.41 5.30 14.88
N LYS A 75 -2.34 4.80 14.26
CA LYS A 75 -0.99 4.69 14.85
C LYS A 75 -0.45 6.04 15.30
N PHE A 76 -0.81 7.14 14.63
CA PHE A 76 -0.37 8.49 15.02
C PHE A 76 -0.71 8.87 16.46
N ALA A 77 -1.74 8.29 17.05
CA ALA A 77 -2.07 8.56 18.45
C ALA A 77 -1.01 8.06 19.44
N PHE A 78 -0.21 7.05 19.04
CA PHE A 78 0.86 6.47 19.84
C PHE A 78 2.25 6.89 19.40
N ILE A 79 2.36 7.84 18.46
CA ILE A 79 3.64 8.22 17.90
C ILE A 79 4.51 8.92 18.95
N ASP A 80 5.80 8.59 18.94
CA ASP A 80 6.82 9.27 19.71
C ASP A 80 7.30 10.53 18.99
N GLY A 81 7.46 11.62 19.75
CA GLY A 81 7.86 12.91 19.20
C GLY A 81 6.67 13.86 18.99
N ASN A 82 7.00 15.16 18.91
CA ASN A 82 5.99 16.20 18.85
C ASN A 82 5.78 16.78 17.45
N LEU A 83 6.82 16.80 16.62
CA LEU A 83 6.79 17.34 15.26
C LEU A 83 7.78 16.59 14.40
N CYS A 84 7.33 16.13 13.26
CA CYS A 84 8.14 15.41 12.29
C CYS A 84 7.77 15.81 10.87
N PHE A 85 8.77 15.74 9.99
CA PHE A 85 8.61 15.81 8.54
C PHE A 85 9.28 14.60 7.91
N SER A 86 8.70 14.10 6.83
CA SER A 86 9.24 12.97 6.08
C SER A 86 9.08 13.18 4.58
N THR A 87 10.01 12.62 3.84
CA THR A 87 9.94 12.57 2.37
C THR A 87 10.45 11.23 1.90
N THR A 88 9.86 10.74 0.81
CA THR A 88 10.35 9.55 0.11
C THR A 88 10.38 9.82 -1.38
N TYR A 89 11.43 9.36 -2.02
CA TYR A 89 11.60 9.37 -3.46
C TYR A 89 11.73 7.93 -3.97
N THR A 90 10.90 7.57 -4.95
CA THR A 90 10.90 6.25 -5.60
C THR A 90 10.98 6.46 -7.10
N PRO A 91 12.15 6.23 -7.73
CA PRO A 91 12.26 6.16 -9.18
C PRO A 91 11.51 4.94 -9.69
N TRP A 92 10.64 5.13 -10.68
CA TRP A 92 9.75 4.10 -11.20
C TRP A 92 10.21 3.59 -12.56
N LEU A 93 10.07 2.28 -12.84
CA LEU A 93 10.36 1.62 -14.13
C LEU A 93 11.75 1.92 -14.75
N ARG A 94 12.74 2.33 -13.94
CA ARG A 94 14.10 2.64 -14.41
C ARG A 94 14.75 1.47 -15.16
N HIS A 95 14.46 0.24 -14.73
CA HIS A 95 14.99 -0.98 -15.37
C HIS A 95 14.45 -1.22 -16.79
N LEU A 96 13.32 -0.60 -17.15
CA LEU A 96 12.75 -0.63 -18.50
C LEU A 96 13.21 0.54 -19.38
N GLY A 97 14.16 1.35 -18.90
CA GLY A 97 14.67 2.52 -19.61
C GLY A 97 13.78 3.77 -19.48
N VAL A 98 12.72 3.72 -18.70
CA VAL A 98 11.85 4.88 -18.42
C VAL A 98 12.49 5.71 -17.32
N GLY A 99 13.02 6.88 -17.68
CA GLY A 99 13.86 7.69 -16.80
C GLY A 99 13.13 8.78 -16.00
N ASP A 100 11.89 9.07 -16.34
CA ASP A 100 11.15 10.25 -15.90
C ASP A 100 9.89 9.95 -15.07
N MET A 101 9.56 8.66 -14.87
CA MET A 101 8.50 8.25 -13.94
C MET A 101 9.01 8.24 -12.50
N ASN A 102 8.31 8.94 -11.62
CA ASN A 102 8.72 9.08 -10.23
C ASN A 102 7.52 9.15 -9.29
N LEU A 103 7.64 8.52 -8.12
CA LEU A 103 6.73 8.67 -7.01
C LEU A 103 7.43 9.47 -5.90
N LEU A 104 6.81 10.55 -5.47
CA LEU A 104 7.21 11.39 -4.35
C LEU A 104 6.16 11.33 -3.26
N TYR A 105 6.60 11.14 -2.03
CA TYR A 105 5.77 11.29 -0.84
C TYR A 105 6.36 12.35 0.07
N LEU A 106 5.51 13.25 0.55
CA LEU A 106 5.81 14.22 1.60
C LEU A 106 4.82 13.99 2.74
N GLY A 107 5.29 13.95 3.96
CA GLY A 107 4.43 13.77 5.12
C GLY A 107 4.93 14.50 6.34
N GLY A 108 4.06 14.67 7.31
CA GLY A 108 4.43 15.21 8.60
C GLY A 108 3.29 15.12 9.60
N TYR A 109 3.65 15.18 10.87
CA TYR A 109 2.67 15.19 11.94
C TYR A 109 3.03 16.21 13.01
N TYR A 110 2.00 16.64 13.72
CA TYR A 110 2.09 17.47 14.91
C TYR A 110 1.26 16.86 16.05
N ARG A 111 1.91 16.54 17.15
CA ARG A 111 1.25 16.03 18.36
C ARG A 111 0.61 17.19 19.10
N ILE A 112 -0.72 17.26 19.09
CA ILE A 112 -1.50 18.33 19.69
C ILE A 112 -1.42 18.23 21.22
N ASN A 113 -1.55 17.01 21.73
CA ASN A 113 -1.47 16.69 23.16
C ASN A 113 -1.13 15.19 23.36
N ASN A 114 -1.13 14.71 24.60
CA ASN A 114 -0.79 13.31 24.92
C ASN A 114 -1.77 12.26 24.36
N ARG A 115 -2.93 12.68 23.85
CA ARG A 115 -3.98 11.81 23.33
C ARG A 115 -4.21 11.97 21.83
N SER A 116 -3.80 13.09 21.24
CA SER A 116 -4.23 13.45 19.87
C SER A 116 -3.07 13.97 19.04
N THR A 117 -3.04 13.55 17.78
CA THR A 117 -2.08 13.95 16.77
C THR A 117 -2.80 14.33 15.48
N ALA A 118 -2.39 15.42 14.85
CA ALA A 118 -2.77 15.79 13.50
C ALA A 118 -1.61 15.49 12.55
N ALA A 119 -1.92 15.05 11.33
CA ALA A 119 -0.94 14.81 10.30
C ALA A 119 -1.45 15.27 8.94
N ALA A 120 -0.52 15.54 8.03
CA ALA A 120 -0.81 15.82 6.63
C ALA A 120 0.18 15.08 5.74
N SER A 121 -0.27 14.66 4.57
CA SER A 121 0.60 14.05 3.56
C SER A 121 0.21 14.43 2.14
N LEU A 122 1.19 14.36 1.24
CA LEU A 122 1.03 14.55 -0.19
C LEU A 122 1.74 13.40 -0.90
N THR A 123 1.01 12.68 -1.73
CA THR A 123 1.56 11.72 -2.68
C THR A 123 1.47 12.33 -4.06
N TYR A 124 2.57 12.36 -4.80
CA TYR A 124 2.64 12.84 -6.18
C TYR A 124 3.31 11.79 -7.06
N PHE A 125 2.66 11.45 -8.17
CA PHE A 125 3.17 10.50 -9.14
C PHE A 125 3.25 11.17 -10.51
N SER A 126 4.45 11.25 -11.07
CA SER A 126 4.69 11.63 -12.46
C SER A 126 4.81 10.38 -13.30
N LEU A 127 4.01 10.29 -14.37
CA LEU A 127 4.11 9.20 -15.33
C LEU A 127 5.10 9.49 -16.47
N GLY A 128 5.84 10.61 -16.36
CA GLY A 128 6.83 11.02 -17.37
C GLY A 128 6.21 11.73 -18.57
N GLU A 129 7.03 11.94 -19.59
CA GLU A 129 6.60 12.56 -20.83
C GLU A 129 6.15 11.51 -21.86
N ILE A 130 4.94 11.65 -22.38
CA ILE A 130 4.38 10.76 -23.38
C ILE A 130 4.18 11.54 -24.68
N GLN A 131 4.85 11.12 -25.76
CA GLN A 131 4.61 11.65 -27.09
C GLN A 131 3.28 11.12 -27.61
N SER A 132 2.30 11.99 -27.78
CA SER A 132 1.04 11.65 -28.44
C SER A 132 1.21 11.65 -29.95
N THR A 133 0.63 10.66 -30.64
CA THR A 133 0.63 10.56 -32.11
C THR A 133 -0.78 10.33 -32.63
N ASP A 134 -1.03 10.73 -33.89
CA ASP A 134 -2.25 10.33 -34.61
C ASP A 134 -2.17 8.87 -35.08
N VAL A 135 -3.21 8.41 -35.78
CA VAL A 135 -3.29 7.05 -36.30
C VAL A 135 -2.28 6.76 -37.42
N GLU A 136 -1.74 7.81 -38.07
CA GLU A 136 -0.69 7.77 -39.08
C GLU A 136 0.72 7.84 -38.45
N GLY A 137 0.82 8.06 -37.11
CA GLY A 137 2.10 8.17 -36.39
C GLY A 137 2.69 9.58 -36.37
N ASN A 138 1.98 10.63 -36.81
CA ASN A 138 2.46 11.99 -36.73
C ASN A 138 2.35 12.52 -35.30
N PRO A 139 3.34 13.30 -34.80
CA PRO A 139 3.30 13.82 -33.44
C PRO A 139 2.15 14.85 -33.28
N LEU A 140 1.30 14.63 -32.28
CA LEU A 140 0.24 15.55 -31.86
C LEU A 140 0.67 16.48 -30.72
N GLY A 141 1.72 16.10 -29.98
CA GLY A 141 2.22 16.88 -28.85
C GLY A 141 2.79 16.01 -27.74
N ILE A 142 3.23 16.66 -26.66
CA ILE A 142 3.75 15.99 -25.47
C ILE A 142 2.70 16.11 -24.36
N MET A 143 2.40 14.98 -23.71
CA MET A 143 1.59 14.89 -22.51
C MET A 143 2.49 14.66 -21.29
N ASN A 144 2.14 15.24 -20.15
CA ASN A 144 2.80 15.03 -18.86
C ASN A 144 1.79 14.52 -17.83
N PRO A 145 1.34 13.24 -17.95
CA PRO A 145 0.35 12.71 -17.04
C PRO A 145 0.86 12.70 -15.60
N ASN A 146 -0.01 13.05 -14.68
CA ASN A 146 0.32 13.07 -13.27
C ASN A 146 -0.88 12.77 -12.38
N GLU A 147 -0.60 12.26 -11.21
CA GLU A 147 -1.60 11.98 -10.20
C GLU A 147 -1.11 12.49 -8.85
N PHE A 148 -2.02 13.03 -8.05
CA PHE A 148 -1.69 13.35 -6.67
C PHE A 148 -2.86 13.12 -5.71
N ALA A 149 -2.51 12.88 -4.44
CA ALA A 149 -3.43 12.81 -3.32
C ALA A 149 -2.91 13.66 -2.18
N PHE A 150 -3.80 14.46 -1.60
CA PHE A 150 -3.53 15.27 -0.41
C PHE A 150 -4.40 14.80 0.75
N ASP A 151 -3.78 14.50 1.89
CA ASP A 151 -4.40 13.91 3.06
C ASP A 151 -4.32 14.85 4.26
N LEU A 152 -5.42 14.93 5.01
CA LEU A 152 -5.46 15.49 6.35
C LEU A 152 -5.95 14.42 7.32
N THR A 153 -5.15 14.15 8.34
CA THR A 153 -5.37 13.07 9.30
C THR A 153 -5.51 13.60 10.73
N TYR A 154 -6.44 13.02 11.46
CA TYR A 154 -6.55 13.18 12.90
C TYR A 154 -6.62 11.81 13.57
N ALA A 155 -5.81 11.61 14.60
CA ALA A 155 -5.80 10.38 15.40
C ALA A 155 -5.89 10.68 16.89
N MET A 156 -6.59 9.83 17.62
CA MET A 156 -6.74 9.99 19.07
C MET A 156 -6.71 8.66 19.80
N LYS A 157 -6.14 8.66 20.99
CA LYS A 157 -6.26 7.55 21.95
C LYS A 157 -7.65 7.50 22.52
N LEU A 158 -8.30 6.36 22.45
CA LEU A 158 -9.54 6.08 23.17
C LEU A 158 -9.24 5.69 24.63
N ASN A 159 -8.17 4.91 24.82
CA ASN A 159 -7.57 4.57 26.11
C ASN A 159 -6.04 4.38 25.94
N ASP A 160 -5.36 3.83 26.93
CA ASP A 160 -3.90 3.65 26.90
C ASP A 160 -3.42 2.62 25.88
N GLU A 161 -4.31 1.75 25.38
CA GLU A 161 -3.98 0.68 24.46
C GLU A 161 -4.64 0.85 23.09
N LEU A 162 -5.77 1.54 22.97
CA LEU A 162 -6.59 1.62 21.77
C LEU A 162 -6.66 3.05 21.24
N SER A 163 -6.54 3.18 19.93
CA SER A 163 -6.71 4.44 19.21
C SER A 163 -7.59 4.31 17.97
N LEU A 164 -8.13 5.45 17.56
CA LEU A 164 -8.91 5.66 16.35
C LEU A 164 -8.23 6.76 15.52
N GLY A 165 -8.21 6.58 14.19
CA GLY A 165 -7.76 7.57 13.24
C GLY A 165 -8.78 7.79 12.12
N ALA A 166 -8.85 9.02 11.64
CA ALA A 166 -9.65 9.38 10.46
C ALA A 166 -8.81 10.27 9.54
N THR A 167 -8.93 10.06 8.23
CA THR A 167 -8.27 10.86 7.19
C THR A 167 -9.30 11.34 6.19
N GLY A 168 -9.24 12.62 5.81
CA GLY A 168 -9.89 13.15 4.62
C GLY A 168 -8.86 13.29 3.52
N ARG A 169 -9.19 12.82 2.31
CA ARG A 169 -8.30 12.78 1.15
C ARG A 169 -8.91 13.50 -0.03
N PHE A 170 -8.16 14.42 -0.64
CA PHE A 170 -8.44 14.97 -1.96
C PHE A 170 -7.57 14.28 -3.00
N ILE A 171 -8.16 13.91 -4.13
CA ILE A 171 -7.54 13.12 -5.18
C ILE A 171 -7.70 13.85 -6.50
N GLN A 172 -6.61 13.92 -7.30
CA GLN A 172 -6.65 14.33 -8.70
C GLN A 172 -5.78 13.40 -9.54
N SER A 173 -6.33 12.94 -10.66
CA SER A 173 -5.63 12.17 -11.69
C SER A 173 -5.82 12.85 -13.03
N ASP A 174 -4.73 13.29 -13.64
CA ASP A 174 -4.68 13.88 -14.99
C ASP A 174 -3.81 13.00 -15.88
N LEU A 175 -4.45 12.13 -16.64
CA LEU A 175 -3.75 11.15 -17.49
C LEU A 175 -3.53 11.64 -18.93
N THR A 176 -4.22 12.70 -19.33
CA THR A 176 -4.29 13.09 -20.75
C THR A 176 -4.03 14.57 -21.00
N ASN A 177 -3.80 15.37 -19.96
CA ASN A 177 -3.69 16.85 -20.05
C ASN A 177 -4.86 17.49 -20.83
N GLY A 178 -6.07 16.91 -20.72
CA GLY A 178 -7.25 17.44 -21.41
C GLY A 178 -7.24 17.24 -22.93
N GLN A 179 -6.43 16.33 -23.45
CA GLN A 179 -6.41 16.04 -24.89
C GLN A 179 -7.69 15.34 -25.35
N ILE A 180 -8.03 15.53 -26.60
CA ILE A 180 -9.11 14.82 -27.28
C ILE A 180 -8.51 13.49 -27.79
N LEU A 181 -9.07 12.37 -27.27
CA LEU A 181 -8.72 11.05 -27.75
C LEU A 181 -9.68 10.63 -28.86
N SER A 182 -9.17 9.97 -29.88
CA SER A 182 -9.96 9.37 -30.96
C SER A 182 -9.72 7.87 -31.00
N ASP A 183 -10.79 7.10 -31.10
CA ASP A 183 -10.73 5.65 -31.38
C ASP A 183 -10.88 5.34 -32.89
N GLY A 184 -10.78 6.36 -33.75
CA GLY A 184 -11.00 6.26 -35.20
C GLY A 184 -12.45 6.40 -35.63
N SER A 185 -13.41 6.29 -34.72
CA SER A 185 -14.86 6.43 -34.98
C SER A 185 -15.52 7.55 -34.19
N SER A 186 -14.95 7.89 -33.04
CA SER A 186 -15.47 8.96 -32.16
C SER A 186 -14.34 9.74 -31.49
N TYR A 187 -14.65 10.98 -31.10
CA TYR A 187 -13.76 11.83 -30.32
C TYR A 187 -14.27 11.91 -28.88
N VAL A 188 -13.40 11.58 -27.93
CA VAL A 188 -13.68 11.71 -26.51
C VAL A 188 -12.86 12.83 -25.92
N THR A 189 -13.52 13.88 -25.43
CA THR A 189 -12.87 14.93 -24.65
C THR A 189 -12.56 14.38 -23.26
N THR A 190 -11.29 14.39 -22.90
CA THR A 190 -10.86 13.94 -21.58
C THR A 190 -10.70 15.12 -20.64
N LYS A 191 -10.83 14.87 -19.34
CA LYS A 191 -10.64 15.86 -18.28
C LYS A 191 -9.93 15.24 -17.09
N PRO A 192 -9.19 16.03 -16.28
CA PRO A 192 -8.67 15.56 -15.02
C PRO A 192 -9.79 15.03 -14.12
N ALA A 193 -9.65 13.80 -13.67
CA ALA A 193 -10.58 13.20 -12.72
C ALA A 193 -10.27 13.68 -11.30
N ARG A 194 -11.30 14.00 -10.52
CA ARG A 194 -11.17 14.46 -9.12
C ARG A 194 -12.13 13.72 -8.23
N SER A 195 -11.69 13.44 -7.00
CA SER A 195 -12.54 12.79 -6.00
C SER A 195 -12.16 13.21 -4.58
N LEU A 196 -13.09 12.95 -3.67
CA LEU A 196 -12.86 12.98 -2.22
C LEU A 196 -13.01 11.56 -1.68
N ALA A 197 -12.12 11.21 -0.76
CA ALA A 197 -12.16 9.93 -0.06
C ALA A 197 -11.93 10.13 1.44
N ALA A 198 -12.27 9.12 2.21
CA ALA A 198 -12.03 9.06 3.64
C ALA A 198 -11.39 7.71 4.00
N ASP A 199 -10.53 7.75 5.03
CA ASP A 199 -9.94 6.55 5.60
C ASP A 199 -10.27 6.48 7.10
N ILE A 200 -10.44 5.26 7.62
CA ILE A 200 -10.69 5.01 9.04
C ILE A 200 -9.76 3.89 9.50
N GLY A 201 -9.08 4.12 10.63
CA GLY A 201 -8.17 3.16 11.24
C GLY A 201 -8.47 2.91 12.71
N LEU A 202 -8.22 1.67 13.12
CA LEU A 202 -8.15 1.23 14.51
C LEU A 202 -6.75 0.66 14.76
N TYR A 203 -6.17 0.98 15.89
CA TYR A 203 -4.90 0.42 16.31
C TYR A 203 -4.94 0.12 17.81
N TRP A 204 -4.62 -1.11 18.16
CA TRP A 204 -4.52 -1.59 19.52
C TRP A 204 -3.12 -2.12 19.77
N GLN A 205 -2.52 -1.71 20.89
CA GLN A 205 -1.22 -2.22 21.33
C GLN A 205 -1.31 -2.63 22.80
N HIS A 206 -0.69 -3.75 23.12
CA HIS A 206 -0.71 -4.32 24.46
C HIS A 206 0.70 -4.74 24.89
N PRO A 207 1.26 -4.16 25.95
CA PRO A 207 2.49 -4.64 26.54
C PRO A 207 2.22 -5.99 27.26
N ILE A 208 2.85 -7.06 26.81
CA ILE A 208 2.78 -8.38 27.45
C ILE A 208 3.62 -8.35 28.73
N ASP A 209 4.82 -7.80 28.64
CA ASP A 209 5.73 -7.55 29.74
C ASP A 209 6.65 -6.36 29.39
N LYS A 210 7.77 -6.19 30.13
CA LYS A 210 8.73 -5.11 29.88
C LYS A 210 9.52 -5.27 28.58
N GLU A 211 9.63 -6.49 28.09
CA GLU A 211 10.45 -6.86 26.93
C GLU A 211 9.60 -7.10 25.69
N GLN A 212 8.30 -7.36 25.85
CA GLN A 212 7.43 -7.85 24.77
C GLN A 212 6.18 -7.01 24.65
N ASP A 213 5.80 -6.70 23.42
CA ASP A 213 4.51 -6.09 23.10
C ASP A 213 3.89 -6.75 21.86
N PHE A 214 2.58 -6.66 21.80
CA PHE A 214 1.77 -7.10 20.68
C PHE A 214 0.88 -5.96 20.22
N ALA A 215 0.70 -5.82 18.92
CA ALA A 215 -0.20 -4.83 18.34
C ALA A 215 -1.08 -5.42 17.24
N LEU A 216 -2.29 -4.91 17.11
CA LEU A 216 -3.23 -5.19 16.03
C LEU A 216 -3.64 -3.88 15.37
N GLY A 217 -3.78 -3.93 14.06
CA GLY A 217 -4.28 -2.81 13.26
C GLY A 217 -5.38 -3.26 12.30
N ALA A 218 -6.40 -2.42 12.16
CA ALA A 218 -7.40 -2.54 11.11
C ALA A 218 -7.56 -1.18 10.43
N PHE A 219 -7.57 -1.16 9.11
CA PHE A 219 -7.58 0.09 8.34
C PHE A 219 -8.38 -0.09 7.07
N ILE A 220 -9.35 0.79 6.84
CA ILE A 220 -10.05 0.91 5.57
C ILE A 220 -9.65 2.23 4.95
N SER A 221 -9.08 2.18 3.76
CA SER A 221 -8.60 3.36 3.03
C SER A 221 -9.35 3.57 1.72
N ASN A 222 -9.30 4.81 1.22
CA ASN A 222 -9.80 5.22 -0.08
C ASN A 222 -11.32 5.03 -0.27
N MET A 223 -12.13 5.09 0.80
CA MET A 223 -13.59 5.11 0.66
C MET A 223 -14.02 6.46 0.08
N GLY A 224 -14.36 6.50 -1.20
CA GLY A 224 -14.68 7.77 -1.87
C GLY A 224 -15.52 7.62 -3.12
N ALA A 225 -15.86 8.76 -3.72
CA ALA A 225 -16.60 8.80 -4.96
C ALA A 225 -15.77 8.24 -6.14
N LYS A 226 -16.45 7.63 -7.10
CA LYS A 226 -15.82 7.11 -8.32
C LYS A 226 -15.19 8.23 -9.14
N LEU A 227 -14.12 7.92 -9.86
CA LEU A 227 -13.44 8.80 -10.79
C LEU A 227 -14.10 8.80 -12.17
N SER A 228 -14.19 9.98 -12.80
CA SER A 228 -14.65 10.14 -14.19
C SER A 228 -13.62 10.96 -14.97
N TYR A 229 -13.09 10.39 -16.04
CA TYR A 229 -12.08 10.99 -16.91
C TYR A 229 -12.66 11.63 -18.18
N SER A 230 -13.98 11.56 -18.37
CA SER A 230 -14.68 12.14 -19.51
C SER A 230 -15.98 12.81 -19.05
N ASP A 231 -16.63 13.53 -19.96
CA ASP A 231 -17.96 14.09 -19.69
C ASP A 231 -19.08 13.03 -19.77
N ASP A 232 -18.76 11.84 -20.29
CA ASP A 232 -19.64 10.67 -20.21
C ASP A 232 -19.55 10.04 -18.82
N ASP A 233 -20.51 10.41 -17.98
CA ASP A 233 -20.64 9.92 -16.60
C ASP A 233 -21.04 8.43 -16.49
N THR A 234 -21.22 7.73 -17.61
CA THR A 234 -21.65 6.31 -17.62
C THR A 234 -20.52 5.34 -17.25
N LYS A 235 -19.25 5.76 -17.43
CA LYS A 235 -18.06 4.94 -17.17
C LYS A 235 -17.20 5.56 -16.07
N LYS A 236 -17.59 5.32 -14.81
CA LYS A 236 -16.83 5.80 -13.63
C LYS A 236 -16.07 4.67 -12.98
N GLU A 237 -14.79 4.90 -12.72
CA GLU A 237 -13.88 3.94 -12.08
C GLU A 237 -14.00 4.01 -10.55
N PHE A 238 -14.02 2.85 -9.89
CA PHE A 238 -13.94 2.78 -8.44
C PHE A 238 -12.57 3.24 -7.96
N LEU A 239 -12.53 3.97 -6.84
CA LEU A 239 -11.28 4.16 -6.10
C LEU A 239 -10.83 2.82 -5.49
N PRO A 240 -9.53 2.62 -5.29
CA PRO A 240 -9.00 1.38 -4.72
C PRO A 240 -9.26 1.32 -3.20
N THR A 241 -10.54 1.25 -2.83
CA THR A 241 -10.93 1.04 -1.43
C THR A 241 -10.31 -0.26 -0.94
N ASN A 242 -9.53 -0.21 0.14
CA ASN A 242 -8.77 -1.34 0.62
C ASN A 242 -8.99 -1.57 2.12
N LEU A 243 -9.27 -2.81 2.49
CA LEU A 243 -9.25 -3.28 3.88
C LEU A 243 -7.88 -3.90 4.16
N ARG A 244 -7.24 -3.42 5.20
CA ARG A 244 -5.99 -3.97 5.72
C ARG A 244 -6.17 -4.35 7.18
N VAL A 245 -5.82 -5.58 7.54
CA VAL A 245 -5.80 -6.07 8.92
C VAL A 245 -4.47 -6.73 9.17
N GLY A 246 -3.81 -6.39 10.27
CA GLY A 246 -2.50 -6.97 10.55
C GLY A 246 -2.16 -6.99 12.02
N GLY A 247 -1.09 -7.71 12.31
CA GLY A 247 -0.53 -7.85 13.65
C GLY A 247 0.98 -7.68 13.68
N ARG A 248 1.49 -7.25 14.81
CA ARG A 248 2.92 -7.15 15.11
C ARG A 248 3.21 -7.74 16.48
N TYR A 249 4.27 -8.50 16.56
CA TYR A 249 4.87 -8.91 17.81
C TYR A 249 6.29 -8.37 17.89
N THR A 250 6.61 -7.67 18.97
CA THR A 250 7.94 -7.10 19.24
C THR A 250 8.53 -7.77 20.47
N ASN A 251 9.82 -8.10 20.40
CA ASN A 251 10.61 -8.63 21.52
C ASN A 251 11.94 -7.87 21.65
N ARG A 252 12.13 -7.20 22.77
CA ARG A 252 13.38 -6.57 23.18
C ARG A 252 14.26 -7.64 23.82
N LEU A 253 15.21 -8.16 23.04
CA LEU A 253 16.08 -9.27 23.45
C LEU A 253 17.01 -8.86 24.58
N ASP A 254 17.47 -7.61 24.55
CA ASP A 254 18.25 -6.93 25.55
C ASP A 254 18.16 -5.39 25.34
N GLU A 255 18.97 -4.61 26.05
CA GLU A 255 18.99 -3.14 25.98
C GLU A 255 19.42 -2.58 24.60
N TYR A 256 20.05 -3.40 23.75
CA TYR A 256 20.54 -3.00 22.42
C TYR A 256 19.78 -3.64 21.27
N ASN A 257 19.10 -4.76 21.49
CA ASN A 257 18.60 -5.62 20.43
C ASN A 257 17.08 -5.78 20.55
N GLU A 258 16.37 -5.35 19.50
CA GLU A 258 14.92 -5.48 19.39
C GLU A 258 14.58 -6.14 18.05
N ILE A 259 13.64 -7.07 18.05
CA ILE A 259 13.09 -7.71 16.86
C ILE A 259 11.59 -7.58 16.84
N SER A 260 11.04 -7.22 15.70
CA SER A 260 9.60 -7.20 15.42
C SER A 260 9.28 -8.12 14.25
N VAL A 261 8.17 -8.84 14.32
CA VAL A 261 7.61 -9.61 13.20
C VAL A 261 6.19 -9.13 12.93
N LEU A 262 5.83 -9.05 11.65
CA LEU A 262 4.58 -8.48 11.19
C LEU A 262 3.90 -9.42 10.19
N LEU A 263 2.58 -9.41 10.21
CA LEU A 263 1.75 -10.08 9.21
C LEU A 263 0.52 -9.21 8.93
N ASP A 264 0.30 -8.88 7.66
CA ASP A 264 -0.87 -8.15 7.20
C ASP A 264 -1.63 -8.95 6.14
N LEU A 265 -2.94 -8.83 6.16
CA LEU A 265 -3.87 -9.28 5.13
C LEU A 265 -4.54 -8.06 4.52
N ASN A 266 -4.54 -7.98 3.20
CA ASN A 266 -5.14 -6.90 2.45
C ASN A 266 -6.18 -7.45 1.47
N LYS A 267 -7.31 -6.76 1.33
CA LYS A 267 -8.33 -7.05 0.33
C LYS A 267 -8.87 -5.77 -0.27
N LEU A 268 -8.91 -5.69 -1.60
CA LEU A 268 -9.60 -4.62 -2.29
C LEU A 268 -11.12 -4.79 -2.11
N LEU A 269 -11.76 -3.73 -1.64
CA LEU A 269 -13.21 -3.66 -1.43
C LEU A 269 -13.89 -3.00 -2.64
N VAL A 270 -13.63 -3.53 -3.82
CA VAL A 270 -14.26 -3.11 -5.08
C VAL A 270 -14.91 -4.32 -5.73
N PRO A 271 -16.05 -4.16 -6.42
CA PRO A 271 -16.72 -5.29 -7.03
C PRO A 271 -15.86 -5.91 -8.12
N THR A 272 -15.96 -7.23 -8.27
CA THR A 272 -15.27 -7.97 -9.32
C THR A 272 -15.86 -7.62 -10.68
N PRO A 273 -15.07 -7.18 -11.68
CA PRO A 273 -15.58 -6.85 -12.99
C PRO A 273 -16.12 -8.09 -13.70
N PRO A 274 -17.19 -7.98 -14.49
CA PRO A 274 -17.73 -9.07 -15.29
C PRO A 274 -16.66 -9.63 -16.25
N THR A 275 -16.61 -10.94 -16.41
CA THR A 275 -15.68 -11.62 -17.32
C THR A 275 -16.44 -12.18 -18.52
N THR A 276 -15.74 -12.31 -19.65
CA THR A 276 -16.27 -13.00 -20.85
C THR A 276 -16.05 -14.52 -20.79
N ILE A 277 -15.64 -15.05 -19.63
CA ILE A 277 -15.32 -16.46 -19.47
C ILE A 277 -16.62 -17.26 -19.32
N GLY A 278 -16.95 -18.05 -20.33
CA GLY A 278 -18.14 -18.88 -20.44
C GLY A 278 -18.95 -18.59 -21.71
N ASP A 279 -20.07 -19.32 -21.88
CA ASP A 279 -20.98 -19.17 -23.02
C ASP A 279 -21.82 -17.88 -22.98
N GLU A 280 -21.34 -16.82 -22.33
CA GLU A 280 -22.08 -15.56 -22.28
C GLU A 280 -22.09 -14.87 -23.64
N THR A 281 -23.31 -14.59 -24.12
CA THR A 281 -23.53 -13.79 -25.34
C THR A 281 -22.94 -12.39 -25.10
N TYR A 282 -22.31 -11.81 -26.13
CA TYR A 282 -21.78 -10.43 -26.13
C TYR A 282 -22.76 -9.41 -25.54
N SER A 283 -24.07 -9.58 -25.76
CA SER A 283 -25.13 -8.77 -25.18
C SER A 283 -25.21 -8.85 -23.64
N ASN A 284 -24.98 -10.02 -23.04
CA ASN A 284 -25.01 -10.18 -21.58
C ASN A 284 -23.79 -9.52 -20.93
N TYR A 285 -22.60 -9.63 -21.54
CA TYR A 285 -21.41 -8.95 -21.09
C TYR A 285 -21.60 -7.43 -21.01
N TYR A 286 -22.12 -6.79 -22.05
CA TYR A 286 -22.38 -5.34 -22.05
C TYR A 286 -23.39 -4.92 -21.00
N ARG A 287 -24.43 -5.70 -20.79
CA ARG A 287 -25.42 -5.43 -19.73
C ARG A 287 -24.74 -5.52 -18.35
N ASN A 288 -23.96 -6.56 -18.09
CA ASN A 288 -23.27 -6.76 -16.82
C ASN A 288 -22.24 -5.67 -16.58
N MET A 289 -21.51 -5.21 -17.59
CA MET A 289 -20.61 -4.06 -17.51
C MET A 289 -21.35 -2.76 -17.20
N THR A 290 -22.53 -2.54 -17.78
CA THR A 290 -23.35 -1.37 -17.45
C THR A 290 -23.79 -1.38 -16.00
N GLU A 291 -24.24 -2.53 -15.48
CA GLU A 291 -24.61 -2.71 -14.08
C GLU A 291 -23.39 -2.49 -13.15
N TYR A 292 -22.21 -2.99 -13.53
CA TYR A 292 -20.96 -2.76 -12.81
C TYR A 292 -20.65 -1.26 -12.68
N TYR A 293 -20.72 -0.51 -13.78
CA TYR A 293 -20.49 0.94 -13.75
C TYR A 293 -21.55 1.71 -12.99
N GLN A 294 -22.79 1.20 -12.90
CA GLN A 294 -23.88 1.80 -12.12
C GLN A 294 -23.86 1.42 -10.64
N THR A 295 -23.12 0.40 -10.25
CA THR A 295 -23.04 -0.05 -8.85
C THR A 295 -22.50 1.08 -7.96
N GLY A 296 -23.23 1.43 -6.91
CA GLY A 296 -22.82 2.44 -5.93
C GLY A 296 -21.64 1.95 -5.08
N VAL A 297 -20.82 2.88 -4.59
CA VAL A 297 -19.59 2.56 -3.83
C VAL A 297 -19.85 1.64 -2.64
N MET A 298 -20.80 1.99 -1.76
CA MET A 298 -21.11 1.17 -0.58
C MET A 298 -21.64 -0.22 -0.93
N ARG A 299 -22.41 -0.33 -1.99
CA ARG A 299 -22.87 -1.62 -2.51
C ARG A 299 -21.70 -2.44 -3.03
N GLY A 300 -20.78 -1.81 -3.78
CA GLY A 300 -19.55 -2.44 -4.26
C GLY A 300 -18.68 -2.98 -3.14
N VAL A 301 -18.50 -2.20 -2.06
CA VAL A 301 -17.75 -2.62 -0.86
C VAL A 301 -18.35 -3.89 -0.24
N ILE A 302 -19.68 -3.98 -0.14
CA ILE A 302 -20.34 -5.17 0.43
C ILE A 302 -20.24 -6.34 -0.54
N GLN A 303 -20.45 -6.12 -1.84
CA GLN A 303 -20.40 -7.15 -2.88
C GLN A 303 -19.01 -7.81 -2.98
N SER A 304 -17.92 -7.03 -2.81
CA SER A 304 -16.54 -7.50 -2.91
C SER A 304 -16.18 -8.68 -1.98
N PHE A 305 -17.05 -9.09 -1.09
CA PHE A 305 -16.84 -10.25 -0.24
C PHE A 305 -17.45 -11.56 -0.78
N TYR A 306 -18.24 -11.50 -1.87
CA TYR A 306 -18.94 -12.67 -2.37
C TYR A 306 -19.29 -12.62 -3.87
N ASP A 307 -18.73 -11.68 -4.64
CA ASP A 307 -19.09 -11.49 -6.05
C ASP A 307 -18.11 -12.10 -7.05
N ALA A 308 -17.04 -12.74 -6.58
CA ALA A 308 -16.10 -13.43 -7.46
C ALA A 308 -16.78 -14.60 -8.20
N PRO A 309 -16.68 -14.69 -9.54
CA PRO A 309 -17.33 -15.74 -10.36
C PRO A 309 -16.97 -17.16 -9.94
N GLY A 310 -15.75 -17.41 -9.46
CA GLY A 310 -15.30 -18.71 -8.95
C GLY A 310 -15.72 -18.99 -7.49
N GLY A 311 -16.58 -18.15 -6.89
CA GLY A 311 -17.06 -18.28 -5.53
C GLY A 311 -15.99 -18.08 -4.46
N MET A 312 -16.18 -18.68 -3.29
CA MET A 312 -15.31 -18.47 -2.10
C MET A 312 -13.82 -18.76 -2.36
N THR A 313 -13.49 -19.67 -3.24
CA THR A 313 -12.10 -19.99 -3.59
C THR A 313 -11.44 -18.80 -4.30
N GLU A 314 -12.15 -18.18 -5.23
CA GLU A 314 -11.65 -17.00 -5.94
C GLU A 314 -11.62 -15.77 -5.03
N GLU A 315 -12.59 -15.62 -4.13
CA GLU A 315 -12.58 -14.58 -3.10
C GLU A 315 -11.33 -14.65 -2.21
N LEU A 316 -10.91 -15.85 -1.83
CA LEU A 316 -9.68 -16.06 -1.06
C LEU A 316 -8.42 -15.70 -1.87
N HIS A 317 -8.45 -15.86 -3.19
CA HIS A 317 -7.35 -15.44 -4.06
C HIS A 317 -7.20 -13.91 -4.14
N GLU A 318 -8.21 -13.13 -3.78
CA GLU A 318 -8.15 -11.66 -3.73
C GLU A 318 -7.43 -11.14 -2.48
N VAL A 319 -7.22 -11.99 -1.49
CA VAL A 319 -6.48 -11.62 -0.28
C VAL A 319 -4.98 -11.61 -0.57
N GLN A 320 -4.38 -10.44 -0.41
CA GLN A 320 -2.93 -10.25 -0.48
C GLN A 320 -2.35 -10.44 0.92
N ILE A 321 -1.15 -11.01 0.99
CA ILE A 321 -0.46 -11.31 2.25
C ILE A 321 0.88 -10.57 2.25
N SER A 322 1.13 -9.83 3.32
CA SER A 322 2.41 -9.15 3.59
C SER A 322 3.00 -9.72 4.88
N ALA A 323 4.22 -10.20 4.82
CA ALA A 323 4.95 -10.67 6.00
C ALA A 323 6.29 -9.94 6.10
N GLY A 324 6.64 -9.48 7.30
CA GLY A 324 7.84 -8.70 7.51
C GLY A 324 8.52 -8.95 8.84
N ALA A 325 9.81 -8.64 8.87
CA ALA A 325 10.60 -8.63 10.09
C ALA A 325 11.49 -7.39 10.10
N GLU A 326 11.63 -6.79 11.28
CA GLU A 326 12.52 -5.66 11.54
C GLU A 326 13.39 -5.98 12.75
N TYR A 327 14.68 -5.70 12.62
CA TYR A 327 15.64 -5.81 13.70
C TYR A 327 16.32 -4.47 13.92
N TRP A 328 16.30 -3.98 15.15
CA TRP A 328 17.00 -2.77 15.58
C TRP A 328 18.19 -3.08 16.45
N TYR A 329 19.31 -2.46 16.14
CA TYR A 329 20.52 -2.44 16.98
C TYR A 329 20.71 -1.04 17.57
N LYS A 330 20.68 -0.95 18.91
CA LYS A 330 20.82 0.30 19.68
C LYS A 330 19.86 1.41 19.27
N GLN A 331 18.68 1.05 18.72
CA GLN A 331 17.74 2.03 18.15
C GLN A 331 18.38 2.99 17.13
N THR A 332 19.50 2.59 16.55
CA THR A 332 20.33 3.37 15.60
C THR A 332 20.34 2.74 14.22
N LEU A 333 20.59 1.43 14.16
CA LEU A 333 20.64 0.67 12.90
C LEU A 333 19.43 -0.27 12.83
N ALA A 334 18.74 -0.26 11.70
CA ALA A 334 17.67 -1.20 11.40
C ALA A 334 18.02 -2.07 10.20
N ALA A 335 17.72 -3.36 10.29
CA ALA A 335 17.68 -4.28 9.16
C ALA A 335 16.27 -4.82 9.02
N ARG A 336 15.78 -4.89 7.78
CA ARG A 336 14.41 -5.32 7.47
C ARG A 336 14.44 -6.36 6.37
N ALA A 337 13.52 -7.31 6.45
CA ALA A 337 13.23 -8.26 5.38
C ALA A 337 11.75 -8.55 5.36
N GLY A 338 11.21 -8.84 4.17
CA GLY A 338 9.81 -9.15 4.03
C GLY A 338 9.47 -9.86 2.74
N TYR A 339 8.22 -10.25 2.65
CA TYR A 339 7.66 -10.90 1.48
C TYR A 339 6.22 -10.44 1.25
N PHE A 340 5.92 -10.09 0.02
CA PHE A 340 4.57 -9.77 -0.45
C PHE A 340 4.08 -10.87 -1.39
N PHE A 341 2.86 -11.31 -1.17
CA PHE A 341 2.19 -12.33 -1.97
C PHE A 341 0.82 -11.87 -2.46
N GLU A 342 0.61 -11.96 -3.76
CA GLU A 342 -0.66 -11.82 -4.43
C GLU A 342 -0.87 -13.01 -5.36
N HIS A 343 -2.08 -13.57 -5.36
CA HIS A 343 -2.39 -14.75 -6.15
C HIS A 343 -2.25 -14.48 -7.66
N ASN A 344 -1.76 -15.47 -8.42
CA ASN A 344 -1.45 -15.34 -9.85
C ASN A 344 -2.64 -14.94 -10.73
N THR A 345 -3.87 -15.29 -10.33
CA THR A 345 -5.10 -14.93 -11.05
C THR A 345 -5.59 -13.51 -10.74
N LYS A 346 -5.03 -12.84 -9.73
CA LYS A 346 -5.48 -11.53 -9.24
C LYS A 346 -4.40 -10.42 -9.33
N GLY A 347 -3.32 -10.66 -10.07
CA GLY A 347 -2.22 -9.71 -10.29
C GLY A 347 -0.86 -10.38 -10.25
N GLY A 348 -0.68 -11.42 -9.43
CA GLY A 348 0.52 -12.25 -9.41
C GLY A 348 1.77 -11.53 -8.90
N ARG A 349 1.61 -10.40 -8.21
CA ARG A 349 2.74 -9.66 -7.64
C ARG A 349 3.30 -10.44 -6.46
N GLN A 350 4.49 -10.95 -6.61
CA GLN A 350 5.21 -11.67 -5.56
C GLN A 350 6.65 -11.17 -5.54
N TYR A 351 7.11 -10.69 -4.39
CA TYR A 351 8.44 -10.15 -4.25
C TYR A 351 8.97 -10.28 -2.82
N ALA A 352 10.26 -10.54 -2.72
CA ALA A 352 11.02 -10.39 -1.50
C ALA A 352 11.49 -8.94 -1.35
N THR A 353 11.61 -8.46 -0.14
CA THR A 353 12.06 -7.10 0.15
C THR A 353 13.18 -7.12 1.18
N PHE A 354 14.07 -6.15 1.05
CA PHE A 354 15.14 -5.90 2.00
C PHE A 354 15.18 -4.42 2.31
N GLY A 355 15.40 -4.09 3.58
CA GLY A 355 15.48 -2.70 4.04
C GLY A 355 16.63 -2.47 5.00
N PHE A 356 17.13 -1.25 4.98
CA PHE A 356 18.14 -0.76 5.90
C PHE A 356 17.69 0.60 6.45
N GLY A 357 17.89 0.82 7.75
CA GLY A 357 17.60 2.10 8.42
C GLY A 357 18.76 2.58 9.24
N LEU A 358 19.02 3.88 9.19
CA LEU A 358 20.02 4.56 10.02
C LEU A 358 19.35 5.76 10.70
N ARG A 359 19.33 5.75 12.03
CA ARG A 359 18.86 6.86 12.86
C ARG A 359 20.04 7.57 13.49
N PHE A 360 20.14 8.86 13.24
CA PHE A 360 21.18 9.71 13.80
C PHE A 360 20.57 11.04 14.28
N ASN A 361 20.60 11.25 15.59
CA ASN A 361 20.00 12.41 16.24
C ASN A 361 18.51 12.59 15.87
N VAL A 362 18.16 13.68 15.19
CA VAL A 362 16.78 13.99 14.75
C VAL A 362 16.46 13.41 13.38
N MET A 363 17.41 12.83 12.68
CA MET A 363 17.25 12.33 11.32
C MET A 363 17.23 10.80 11.31
N GLN A 364 16.38 10.25 10.44
CA GLN A 364 16.37 8.84 10.09
C GLN A 364 16.38 8.70 8.57
N PHE A 365 17.30 7.90 8.07
CA PHE A 365 17.43 7.54 6.66
C PHE A 365 17.05 6.08 6.49
N ASP A 366 16.17 5.76 5.56
CA ASP A 366 15.76 4.40 5.25
C ASP A 366 15.89 4.12 3.77
N LEU A 367 16.31 2.90 3.44
CA LEU A 367 16.43 2.38 2.09
C LEU A 367 15.68 1.06 2.01
N ALA A 368 14.94 0.83 0.94
CA ALA A 368 14.34 -0.46 0.62
C ALA A 368 14.61 -0.85 -0.83
N TYR A 369 14.73 -2.15 -1.04
CA TYR A 369 14.91 -2.76 -2.35
C TYR A 369 13.99 -3.96 -2.52
N LEU A 370 13.28 -4.01 -3.68
CA LEU A 370 12.33 -5.06 -4.02
C LEU A 370 12.94 -6.00 -5.06
N VAL A 371 12.85 -7.30 -4.79
CA VAL A 371 13.29 -8.38 -5.68
C VAL A 371 12.10 -9.23 -6.05
N PRO A 372 11.60 -9.21 -7.30
CA PRO A 372 10.52 -10.07 -7.73
C PRO A 372 10.92 -11.54 -7.60
N THR A 373 9.98 -12.38 -7.16
CA THR A 373 10.16 -13.83 -7.10
C THR A 373 9.42 -14.58 -8.21
N THR A 374 8.59 -13.85 -8.99
CA THR A 374 7.98 -14.32 -10.25
C THR A 374 8.73 -13.77 -11.46
N SER A 375 8.40 -14.26 -12.67
CA SER A 375 9.09 -13.87 -13.92
C SER A 375 9.26 -12.35 -14.04
N PHE A 376 10.49 -11.91 -14.24
CA PHE A 376 10.92 -10.50 -14.27
C PHE A 376 10.16 -9.62 -15.28
N SER A 377 9.60 -10.20 -16.34
CA SER A 377 8.99 -9.46 -17.46
C SER A 377 7.58 -8.91 -17.15
N SER A 378 6.93 -9.34 -16.07
CA SER A 378 5.53 -9.00 -15.80
C SER A 378 5.31 -8.15 -14.53
N ASN A 379 6.35 -7.90 -13.74
CA ASN A 379 6.21 -7.14 -12.50
C ASN A 379 6.76 -5.71 -12.66
N PRO A 380 5.91 -4.66 -12.69
CA PRO A 380 6.34 -3.27 -12.82
C PRO A 380 7.15 -2.76 -11.61
N LEU A 381 7.13 -3.48 -10.48
CA LEU A 381 7.89 -3.15 -9.27
C LEU A 381 9.30 -3.74 -9.26
N THR A 382 9.71 -4.44 -10.34
CA THR A 382 11.04 -5.06 -10.44
C THR A 382 12.15 -4.04 -10.20
N ASN A 383 13.10 -4.39 -9.34
CA ASN A 383 14.27 -3.58 -9.02
C ASN A 383 13.92 -2.15 -8.53
N THR A 384 12.79 -1.98 -7.87
CA THR A 384 12.42 -0.70 -7.29
C THR A 384 13.24 -0.42 -6.04
N VAL A 385 13.87 0.75 -6.01
CA VAL A 385 14.57 1.30 -4.85
C VAL A 385 13.68 2.39 -4.25
N ARG A 386 13.54 2.41 -2.92
CA ARG A 386 12.88 3.51 -2.19
C ARG A 386 13.85 4.13 -1.22
N ILE A 387 13.88 5.44 -1.20
CA ILE A 387 14.77 6.25 -0.34
C ILE A 387 13.89 7.17 0.47
N SER A 388 13.93 7.01 1.79
CA SER A 388 13.12 7.79 2.73
C SER A 388 14.02 8.57 3.69
N LEU A 389 13.64 9.81 3.95
CA LEU A 389 14.24 10.67 4.96
C LEU A 389 13.16 11.14 5.92
N THR A 390 13.40 10.97 7.20
CA THR A 390 12.52 11.45 8.29
C THR A 390 13.31 12.38 9.20
N VAL A 391 12.72 13.53 9.53
CA VAL A 391 13.31 14.52 10.45
C VAL A 391 12.36 14.77 11.61
N ASN A 392 12.72 14.29 12.81
CA ASN A 392 11.96 14.48 14.04
C ASN A 392 12.52 15.65 14.83
N LEU A 393 11.87 16.81 14.74
CA LEU A 393 12.39 18.07 15.32
C LEU A 393 12.25 18.15 16.85
N LYS A 394 11.38 17.36 17.43
CA LYS A 394 11.19 17.28 18.88
C LYS A 394 11.00 15.82 19.28
N PRO A 395 12.06 15.01 19.24
CA PRO A 395 11.97 13.64 19.72
C PRO A 395 11.51 13.66 21.18
N SER A 396 10.63 12.75 21.55
CA SER A 396 10.35 12.49 22.96
C SER A 396 11.65 12.06 23.63
N ARG A 397 11.80 12.36 24.90
CA ARG A 397 12.98 11.96 25.67
C ARG A 397 13.25 10.46 25.44
N PRO A 398 14.51 10.04 25.27
CA PRO A 398 14.81 8.62 25.19
C PRO A 398 14.14 7.93 26.38
N THR A 399 13.47 6.81 26.11
CA THR A 399 12.86 5.99 27.16
C THR A 399 13.94 5.76 28.22
N PRO A 400 13.70 6.07 29.51
CA PRO A 400 14.74 5.96 30.51
C PRO A 400 15.27 4.52 30.47
N VAL A 401 16.58 4.39 30.24
CA VAL A 401 17.30 3.15 30.49
C VAL A 401 16.97 2.78 31.93
N ILE A 402 16.22 1.72 32.12
CA ILE A 402 15.88 1.23 33.45
C ILE A 402 17.21 0.73 34.03
N ASN A 403 17.86 1.62 34.76
CA ASN A 403 18.94 1.20 35.64
C ASN A 403 18.30 0.24 36.65
N SER A 404 18.78 -0.98 36.63
CA SER A 404 18.43 -2.12 37.48
C SER A 404 18.48 -1.80 38.95
#